data_ab135cbd91b19f7faf1a8ebc4e38e8fb
#
_entry.id   ab135cbd91b19f7faf1a8ebc4e38e8fb
#
_cell.length_a   1.000
_cell.length_b   1.000
_cell.length_c   1.000
_cell.angle_alpha   90.00
_cell.angle_beta   90.00
_cell.angle_gamma   90.00
#
_symmetry.space_group_name_H-M   'P 1'
#
loop_
_entity.id
_entity.type
_entity.pdbx_description
1 polymer ?
#
loop_
_entity_poly.entity_id
_entity_poly.type
_entity_poly.pdbx_seq_one_letter_code
_entity_poly.pdbx_strand_id
1 'polypeptide(L)'
;SLLMRAAMDLASQTVVLKEQKNIIQGYLRNLESCLYGSEMTSDGKSAPRLFLNGNTARVYMSDKVLGISKISGQMKYRGAKRLIKAFDYLKLSIKELCDEYCIEYKVEPYEFYRAFFQMFTSQLKFVVIECNTAMNAFQVFDSLNGKGNDLTAADRIKNIFLSWCNNKNALNKWNSLISPLDQDNLVKFFT
;
A
#
# COMPACT_ATOMS: atom_id res chain seq x y z
N SER A 1 -2.38 -3.72 -1.53
CA SER A 1 -1.03 -4.37 -1.45
C SER A 1 -0.64 -4.75 -0.03
N LEU A 2 -0.70 -3.82 0.95
CA LEU A 2 -0.34 -4.10 2.36
C LEU A 2 -1.18 -5.23 2.96
N LEU A 3 -2.50 -5.13 2.84
CA LEU A 3 -3.42 -6.13 3.36
C LEU A 3 -3.18 -7.51 2.74
N MET A 4 -3.01 -7.54 1.42
CA MET A 4 -2.70 -8.76 0.69
C MET A 4 -1.39 -9.40 1.17
N ARG A 5 -0.32 -8.61 1.31
CA ARG A 5 0.96 -9.12 1.80
C ARG A 5 0.88 -9.62 3.25
N ALA A 6 0.16 -8.90 4.12
CA ALA A 6 -0.05 -9.33 5.50
C ALA A 6 -0.78 -10.68 5.57
N ALA A 7 -1.82 -10.87 4.77
CA ALA A 7 -2.56 -12.13 4.69
C ALA A 7 -1.69 -13.27 4.14
N MET A 8 -0.87 -13.01 3.11
CA MET A 8 0.06 -13.99 2.54
C MET A 8 1.09 -14.46 3.57
N ASP A 9 1.68 -13.54 4.32
CA ASP A 9 2.67 -13.87 5.37
C ASP A 9 2.05 -14.75 6.46
N LEU A 10 0.85 -14.41 6.92
CA LEU A 10 0.14 -15.17 7.96
C LEU A 10 -0.27 -16.56 7.46
N ALA A 11 -0.87 -16.64 6.26
CA ALA A 11 -1.26 -17.92 5.68
C ALA A 11 -0.08 -18.88 5.54
N SER A 12 1.09 -18.38 5.12
CA SER A 12 2.31 -19.17 4.99
C SER A 12 2.84 -19.73 6.32
N GLN A 13 2.56 -19.02 7.43
CA GLN A 13 2.99 -19.42 8.78
C GLN A 13 1.98 -20.35 9.47
N THR A 14 0.69 -20.16 9.21
CA THR A 14 -0.40 -20.79 9.95
C THR A 14 -0.81 -22.13 9.33
N VAL A 15 -0.78 -22.24 7.99
CA VAL A 15 -1.21 -23.48 7.30
C VAL A 15 -0.06 -24.50 7.30
N VAL A 16 -0.24 -25.60 8.03
CA VAL A 16 0.81 -26.59 8.30
C VAL A 16 0.70 -27.84 7.42
N LEU A 17 -0.52 -28.32 7.14
CA LEU A 17 -0.73 -29.56 6.39
C LEU A 17 -0.25 -29.42 4.94
N LYS A 18 0.48 -30.43 4.45
CA LYS A 18 1.17 -30.38 3.14
C LYS A 18 0.21 -30.16 1.97
N GLU A 19 -0.94 -30.82 1.95
CA GLU A 19 -1.95 -30.67 0.89
C GLU A 19 -2.57 -29.28 0.87
N GLN A 20 -3.01 -28.81 2.02
CA GLN A 20 -3.56 -27.45 2.21
C GLN A 20 -2.53 -26.39 1.83
N LYS A 21 -1.27 -26.62 2.18
CA LYS A 21 -0.15 -25.73 1.84
C LYS A 21 0.05 -25.59 0.34
N ASN A 22 -0.11 -26.66 -0.43
CA ASN A 22 0.00 -26.62 -1.89
C ASN A 22 -1.10 -25.76 -2.51
N ILE A 23 -2.35 -25.87 -2.02
CA ILE A 23 -3.48 -25.06 -2.50
C ILE A 23 -3.25 -23.58 -2.15
N ILE A 24 -2.88 -23.26 -0.92
CA ILE A 24 -2.55 -21.90 -0.50
C ILE A 24 -1.40 -21.35 -1.32
N GLN A 25 -0.36 -22.12 -1.61
CA GLN A 25 0.74 -21.69 -2.49
C GLN A 25 0.28 -21.32 -3.91
N GLY A 26 -0.76 -21.97 -4.43
CA GLY A 26 -1.39 -21.58 -5.68
C GLY A 26 -1.98 -20.17 -5.61
N TYR A 27 -2.75 -19.87 -4.56
CA TYR A 27 -3.26 -18.52 -4.32
C TYR A 27 -2.14 -17.51 -4.12
N LEU A 28 -1.11 -17.85 -3.31
CA LEU A 28 0.03 -16.96 -3.05
C LEU A 28 0.75 -16.56 -4.35
N ARG A 29 1.01 -17.51 -5.25
CA ARG A 29 1.63 -17.22 -6.56
C ARG A 29 0.78 -16.28 -7.41
N ASN A 30 -0.54 -16.49 -7.44
CA ASN A 30 -1.44 -15.60 -8.17
C ASN A 30 -1.43 -14.18 -7.57
N LEU A 31 -1.46 -14.07 -6.25
CA LEU A 31 -1.41 -12.79 -5.55
C LEU A 31 -0.04 -12.09 -5.70
N GLU A 32 1.05 -12.86 -5.71
CA GLU A 32 2.38 -12.34 -6.01
C GLU A 32 2.44 -11.72 -7.41
N SER A 33 1.85 -12.35 -8.41
CA SER A 33 1.75 -11.79 -9.75
C SER A 33 0.94 -10.48 -9.82
N CYS A 34 0.03 -10.25 -8.86
CA CYS A 34 -0.67 -8.99 -8.72
C CYS A 34 0.17 -7.91 -8.01
N LEU A 35 1.10 -8.28 -7.15
CA LEU A 35 1.97 -7.36 -6.42
C LEU A 35 3.22 -6.98 -7.23
N TYR A 36 3.73 -7.90 -8.03
CA TYR A 36 4.96 -7.74 -8.81
C TYR A 36 4.68 -7.77 -10.31
N GLY A 37 5.45 -6.97 -11.05
CA GLY A 37 5.42 -6.95 -12.51
C GLY A 37 6.36 -7.99 -13.13
N SER A 38 6.32 -8.07 -14.46
CA SER A 38 7.28 -8.84 -15.24
C SER A 38 8.64 -8.15 -15.40
N GLU A 39 8.70 -6.86 -15.10
CA GLU A 39 9.95 -6.11 -15.15
C GLU A 39 10.89 -6.55 -14.04
N MET A 40 12.17 -6.67 -14.38
CA MET A 40 13.22 -7.05 -13.44
C MET A 40 13.94 -5.81 -12.94
N THR A 41 14.23 -5.79 -11.65
CA THR A 41 15.12 -4.80 -11.04
C THR A 41 16.59 -5.13 -11.36
N SER A 42 17.50 -4.19 -11.14
CA SER A 42 18.95 -4.38 -11.40
C SER A 42 19.56 -5.54 -10.62
N ASP A 43 18.94 -5.97 -9.53
CA ASP A 43 19.35 -7.12 -8.70
C ASP A 43 18.62 -8.43 -9.10
N GLY A 44 17.96 -8.47 -10.26
CA GLY A 44 17.34 -9.66 -10.82
C GLY A 44 16.02 -10.08 -10.16
N LYS A 45 15.37 -9.19 -9.40
CA LYS A 45 14.08 -9.45 -8.77
C LYS A 45 12.94 -8.77 -9.54
N SER A 46 11.74 -9.32 -9.44
CA SER A 46 10.56 -8.70 -10.03
C SER A 46 10.26 -7.35 -9.39
N ALA A 47 10.03 -6.33 -10.21
CA ALA A 47 9.69 -4.99 -9.75
C ALA A 47 8.26 -4.95 -9.18
N PRO A 48 7.99 -4.23 -8.08
CA PRO A 48 6.63 -4.06 -7.58
C PRO A 48 5.78 -3.26 -8.56
N ARG A 49 4.52 -3.62 -8.71
CA ARG A 49 3.56 -2.89 -9.57
C ARG A 49 3.14 -1.54 -9.00
N LEU A 50 3.13 -1.42 -7.66
CA LEU A 50 2.76 -0.19 -6.98
C LEU A 50 3.99 0.48 -6.38
N PHE A 51 4.25 1.71 -6.80
CA PHE A 51 5.31 2.54 -6.27
C PHE A 51 4.72 3.70 -5.49
N LEU A 52 5.23 3.91 -4.27
CA LEU A 52 4.91 5.11 -3.51
C LEU A 52 5.78 6.29 -3.98
N ASN A 53 5.20 7.47 -4.03
CA ASN A 53 5.93 8.69 -4.32
C ASN A 53 6.93 9.01 -3.20
N GLY A 54 8.15 9.36 -3.60
CA GLY A 54 9.25 9.66 -2.70
C GLY A 54 10.15 8.44 -2.43
N ASN A 55 11.45 8.67 -2.54
CA ASN A 55 12.47 7.61 -2.47
C ASN A 55 12.38 6.78 -1.18
N THR A 56 12.11 7.41 -0.06
CA THR A 56 12.08 6.74 1.24
C THR A 56 10.88 5.83 1.42
N ALA A 57 9.68 6.31 1.04
CA ALA A 57 8.47 5.50 1.12
C ALA A 57 8.52 4.33 0.13
N ARG A 58 9.10 4.57 -1.05
CA ARG A 58 9.33 3.56 -2.09
C ARG A 58 10.23 2.44 -1.60
N VAL A 59 11.37 2.81 -1.04
CA VAL A 59 12.36 1.86 -0.50
C VAL A 59 11.74 1.03 0.62
N TYR A 60 11.00 1.67 1.53
CA TYR A 60 10.34 0.99 2.65
C TYR A 60 9.25 0.01 2.22
N MET A 61 8.42 0.40 1.27
CA MET A 61 7.39 -0.48 0.71
C MET A 61 8.04 -1.71 0.08
N SER A 62 9.08 -1.51 -0.72
CA SER A 62 9.80 -2.59 -1.38
C SER A 62 10.47 -3.54 -0.39
N ASP A 63 11.15 -3.03 0.63
CA ASP A 63 12.00 -3.85 1.49
C ASP A 63 11.27 -4.50 2.65
N LYS A 64 10.54 -3.69 3.42
CA LYS A 64 9.91 -4.17 4.65
C LYS A 64 8.58 -4.85 4.41
N VAL A 65 7.80 -4.34 3.47
CA VAL A 65 6.48 -4.87 3.18
C VAL A 65 6.53 -5.97 2.12
N LEU A 66 7.25 -5.71 1.03
CA LEU A 66 7.34 -6.66 -0.07
C LEU A 66 8.51 -7.63 0.03
N GLY A 67 9.45 -7.38 0.94
CA GLY A 67 10.57 -8.29 1.22
C GLY A 67 11.60 -8.41 0.09
N ILE A 68 11.69 -7.39 -0.79
CA ILE A 68 12.54 -7.44 -1.99
C ILE A 68 14.02 -7.19 -1.65
N SER A 69 14.30 -6.35 -0.67
CA SER A 69 15.68 -6.10 -0.23
C SER A 69 15.79 -5.92 1.29
N LYS A 70 17.00 -6.06 1.82
CA LYS A 70 17.28 -5.80 3.24
C LYS A 70 17.84 -4.39 3.37
N ILE A 71 17.04 -3.45 3.88
CA ILE A 71 17.60 -2.17 4.29
C ILE A 71 18.25 -2.31 5.66
N SER A 72 19.54 -2.10 5.70
CA SER A 72 20.28 -1.80 6.91
C SER A 72 20.22 -0.28 7.15
N GLY A 73 19.32 0.19 7.99
CA GLY A 73 19.26 1.59 8.35
C GLY A 73 18.13 1.92 9.32
N GLN A 74 18.41 2.83 10.25
CA GLN A 74 17.42 3.31 11.20
C GLN A 74 16.31 4.08 10.49
N MET A 75 15.06 3.79 10.87
CA MET A 75 13.87 4.47 10.37
C MET A 75 13.85 5.94 10.79
N LYS A 76 14.37 6.83 9.96
CA LYS A 76 14.33 8.28 10.21
C LYS A 76 13.01 8.94 9.80
N TYR A 77 12.21 8.31 8.94
CA TYR A 77 11.09 8.97 8.28
C TYR A 77 9.72 8.59 8.85
N ARG A 78 8.91 9.60 9.19
CA ARG A 78 7.57 9.46 9.80
C ARG A 78 6.61 8.63 8.96
N GLY A 79 6.64 8.82 7.63
CA GLY A 79 5.80 8.06 6.68
C GLY A 79 6.10 6.56 6.67
N ALA A 80 7.37 6.18 6.75
CA ALA A 80 7.78 4.78 6.81
C ALA A 80 7.34 4.12 8.12
N LYS A 81 7.43 4.83 9.25
CA LYS A 81 6.91 4.34 10.55
C LYS A 81 5.41 4.10 10.51
N ARG A 82 4.64 4.99 9.86
CA ARG A 82 3.19 4.83 9.68
C ARG A 82 2.86 3.61 8.83
N LEU A 83 3.61 3.39 7.74
CA LEU A 83 3.41 2.24 6.86
C LEU A 83 3.62 0.91 7.59
N ILE A 84 4.68 0.83 8.42
CA ILE A 84 4.94 -0.37 9.22
C ILE A 84 3.86 -0.57 10.28
N LYS A 85 3.49 0.47 11.02
CA LYS A 85 2.40 0.36 11.98
C LYS A 85 1.10 -0.11 11.32
N ALA A 86 0.80 0.40 10.11
CA ALA A 86 -0.35 -0.06 9.35
C ALA A 86 -0.24 -1.53 8.95
N PHE A 87 0.95 -1.97 8.56
CA PHE A 87 1.19 -3.37 8.20
C PHE A 87 1.06 -4.30 9.41
N ASP A 88 1.66 -3.94 10.54
CA ASP A 88 1.56 -4.70 11.79
C ASP A 88 0.10 -4.76 12.30
N TYR A 89 -0.61 -3.63 12.24
CA TYR A 89 -2.03 -3.56 12.56
C TYR A 89 -2.86 -4.50 11.67
N LEU A 90 -2.64 -4.48 10.35
CA LEU A 90 -3.33 -5.36 9.41
C LEU A 90 -3.04 -6.84 9.70
N LYS A 91 -1.79 -7.19 10.05
CA LYS A 91 -1.46 -8.56 10.45
C LYS A 91 -2.21 -8.99 11.70
N LEU A 92 -2.28 -8.13 12.71
CA LEU A 92 -3.02 -8.42 13.94
C LEU A 92 -4.51 -8.60 13.64
N SER A 93 -5.12 -7.66 12.92
CA SER A 93 -6.56 -7.73 12.58
C SER A 93 -6.92 -8.95 11.73
N ILE A 94 -6.07 -9.34 10.78
CA ILE A 94 -6.32 -10.57 9.99
C ILE A 94 -6.25 -11.81 10.88
N LYS A 95 -5.29 -11.84 11.82
CA LYS A 95 -5.18 -12.96 12.75
C LYS A 95 -6.41 -13.06 13.64
N GLU A 96 -6.86 -11.96 14.23
CA GLU A 96 -8.08 -11.89 15.03
C GLU A 96 -9.31 -12.37 14.24
N LEU A 97 -9.49 -11.86 13.01
CA LEU A 97 -10.55 -12.31 12.11
C LEU A 97 -10.47 -13.81 11.78
N CYS A 98 -9.26 -14.35 11.60
CA CYS A 98 -9.07 -15.77 11.37
C CYS A 98 -9.50 -16.60 12.59
N ASP A 99 -9.08 -16.18 13.78
CA ASP A 99 -9.40 -16.86 15.03
C ASP A 99 -10.92 -16.82 15.28
N GLU A 100 -11.58 -15.68 15.10
CA GLU A 100 -13.05 -15.54 15.21
C GLU A 100 -13.79 -16.42 14.20
N TYR A 101 -13.36 -16.38 12.94
CA TYR A 101 -13.94 -17.21 11.88
C TYR A 101 -13.82 -18.70 12.16
N CYS A 102 -12.65 -19.14 12.61
CA CYS A 102 -12.41 -20.54 12.94
C CYS A 102 -13.30 -21.02 14.12
N ILE A 103 -13.52 -20.16 15.11
CA ILE A 103 -14.41 -20.47 16.24
C ILE A 103 -15.87 -20.52 15.80
N GLU A 104 -16.33 -19.52 15.06
CA GLU A 104 -17.73 -19.39 14.63
C GLU A 104 -18.14 -20.55 13.72
N TYR A 105 -17.34 -20.86 12.72
CA TYR A 105 -17.65 -21.89 11.71
C TYR A 105 -17.09 -23.27 12.04
N LYS A 106 -16.33 -23.42 13.14
CA LYS A 106 -15.67 -24.68 13.55
C LYS A 106 -14.80 -25.28 12.44
N VAL A 107 -14.01 -24.44 11.81
CA VAL A 107 -13.14 -24.79 10.68
C VAL A 107 -11.67 -24.49 10.99
N GLU A 108 -10.80 -25.09 10.22
CA GLU A 108 -9.35 -24.86 10.30
C GLU A 108 -8.97 -23.50 9.65
N PRO A 109 -7.85 -22.88 10.09
CA PRO A 109 -7.36 -21.62 9.54
C PRO A 109 -7.19 -21.63 8.00
N TYR A 110 -6.92 -22.77 7.42
CA TYR A 110 -6.86 -22.97 5.97
C TYR A 110 -8.15 -22.50 5.27
N GLU A 111 -9.33 -22.83 5.81
CA GLU A 111 -10.61 -22.45 5.19
C GLU A 111 -10.81 -20.92 5.22
N PHE A 112 -10.39 -20.26 6.30
CA PHE A 112 -10.41 -18.82 6.36
C PHE A 112 -9.52 -18.21 5.26
N TYR A 113 -8.25 -18.63 5.15
CA TYR A 113 -7.35 -18.05 4.15
C TYR A 113 -7.79 -18.35 2.73
N ARG A 114 -8.35 -19.53 2.48
CA ARG A 114 -8.93 -19.88 1.18
C ARG A 114 -10.07 -18.93 0.80
N ALA A 115 -11.03 -18.72 1.68
CA ALA A 115 -12.15 -17.81 1.47
C ALA A 115 -11.68 -16.35 1.32
N PHE A 116 -10.74 -15.93 2.15
CA PHE A 116 -10.17 -14.59 2.13
C PHE A 116 -9.46 -14.29 0.80
N PHE A 117 -8.63 -15.20 0.30
CA PHE A 117 -7.97 -15.03 -1.00
C PHE A 117 -8.94 -15.09 -2.17
N GLN A 118 -9.94 -15.95 -2.10
CA GLN A 118 -11.00 -16.00 -3.12
C GLN A 118 -11.78 -14.69 -3.19
N MET A 119 -12.10 -14.08 -2.06
CA MET A 119 -12.73 -12.76 -2.01
C MET A 119 -11.86 -11.71 -2.73
N PHE A 120 -10.55 -11.68 -2.48
CA PHE A 120 -9.64 -10.75 -3.15
C PHE A 120 -9.56 -10.95 -4.66
N THR A 121 -9.59 -12.20 -5.13
CA THR A 121 -9.38 -12.51 -6.55
C THR A 121 -10.66 -12.43 -7.38
N SER A 122 -11.83 -12.57 -6.77
CA SER A 122 -13.09 -12.68 -7.51
C SER A 122 -14.16 -11.65 -7.15
N GLN A 123 -14.13 -11.09 -5.93
CA GLN A 123 -15.21 -10.20 -5.45
C GLN A 123 -14.80 -8.72 -5.39
N LEU A 124 -13.51 -8.42 -5.18
CA LEU A 124 -13.05 -7.03 -5.19
C LEU A 124 -13.03 -6.48 -6.62
N LYS A 125 -13.72 -5.36 -6.79
CA LYS A 125 -13.77 -4.63 -8.06
C LYS A 125 -13.10 -3.27 -7.87
N PHE A 126 -12.26 -2.90 -8.82
CA PHE A 126 -11.59 -1.61 -8.85
C PHE A 126 -12.03 -0.85 -10.09
N VAL A 127 -12.23 0.45 -9.94
CA VAL A 127 -12.41 1.37 -11.06
C VAL A 127 -11.06 2.01 -11.35
N VAL A 128 -10.57 1.84 -12.56
CA VAL A 128 -9.35 2.50 -13.04
C VAL A 128 -9.78 3.68 -13.91
N ILE A 129 -9.35 4.87 -13.54
CA ILE A 129 -9.62 6.09 -14.31
C ILE A 129 -8.29 6.57 -14.87
N GLU A 130 -8.16 6.49 -16.19
CA GLU A 130 -7.00 7.02 -16.91
C GLU A 130 -7.24 8.47 -17.31
N CYS A 131 -6.30 9.34 -16.99
CA CYS A 131 -6.37 10.74 -17.27
C CYS A 131 -5.24 11.18 -18.20
N ASN A 132 -5.58 11.85 -19.28
CA ASN A 132 -4.62 12.28 -20.30
C ASN A 132 -3.70 13.42 -19.82
N THR A 133 -4.12 14.18 -18.81
CA THR A 133 -3.34 15.29 -18.25
C THR A 133 -3.34 15.27 -16.73
N ALA A 134 -2.30 15.84 -16.13
CA ALA A 134 -2.21 15.99 -14.68
C ALA A 134 -3.38 16.86 -14.12
N MET A 135 -3.85 17.85 -14.88
CA MET A 135 -4.98 18.69 -14.49
C MET A 135 -6.28 17.88 -14.40
N ASN A 136 -6.55 17.03 -15.39
CA ASN A 136 -7.74 16.17 -15.39
C ASN A 136 -7.69 15.15 -14.24
N ALA A 137 -6.51 14.55 -14.01
CA ALA A 137 -6.30 13.65 -12.89
C ALA A 137 -6.57 14.34 -11.54
N PHE A 138 -6.13 15.57 -11.39
CA PHE A 138 -6.39 16.37 -10.20
C PHE A 138 -7.89 16.67 -10.01
N GLN A 139 -8.59 17.10 -11.04
CA GLN A 139 -10.03 17.38 -10.97
C GLN A 139 -10.85 16.14 -10.59
N VAL A 140 -10.53 14.99 -11.18
CA VAL A 140 -11.16 13.71 -10.82
C VAL A 140 -10.86 13.35 -9.37
N PHE A 141 -9.60 13.48 -8.95
CA PHE A 141 -9.19 13.19 -7.57
C PHE A 141 -9.90 14.09 -6.56
N ASP A 142 -10.00 15.39 -6.83
CA ASP A 142 -10.68 16.37 -5.96
C ASP A 142 -12.18 16.08 -5.86
N SER A 143 -12.83 15.78 -6.99
CA SER A 143 -14.27 15.44 -7.02
C SER A 143 -14.58 14.14 -6.27
N LEU A 144 -13.72 13.13 -6.34
CA LEU A 144 -13.93 11.87 -5.65
C LEU A 144 -13.69 12.01 -4.13
N ASN A 145 -12.69 12.79 -3.73
CA ASN A 145 -12.37 13.01 -2.32
C ASN A 145 -13.31 14.01 -1.61
N GLY A 146 -14.01 14.88 -2.37
CA GLY A 146 -15.00 15.81 -1.80
C GLY A 146 -16.21 15.14 -1.12
N LYS A 147 -16.35 13.81 -1.25
CA LYS A 147 -17.37 12.99 -0.57
C LYS A 147 -16.83 12.11 0.55
N GLY A 148 -15.54 12.19 0.86
CA GLY A 148 -14.86 11.37 1.88
C GLY A 148 -14.15 12.23 2.93
N ASN A 149 -12.93 11.83 3.32
CA ASN A 149 -12.09 12.67 4.16
C ASN A 149 -11.65 13.91 3.38
N ASP A 150 -12.04 15.07 3.84
CA ASP A 150 -11.67 16.33 3.21
C ASP A 150 -10.14 16.46 3.14
N LEU A 151 -9.69 16.90 1.96
CA LEU A 151 -8.30 17.30 1.80
C LEU A 151 -7.99 18.49 2.71
N THR A 152 -6.86 18.44 3.39
CA THR A 152 -6.42 19.61 4.15
C THR A 152 -6.16 20.79 3.21
N ALA A 153 -6.23 22.02 3.73
CA ALA A 153 -5.88 23.21 2.97
C ALA A 153 -4.48 23.08 2.33
N ALA A 154 -3.53 22.50 3.05
CA ALA A 154 -2.18 22.22 2.55
C ALA A 154 -2.17 21.25 1.36
N ASP A 155 -2.99 20.20 1.40
CA ASP A 155 -3.10 19.25 0.28
C ASP A 155 -3.72 19.91 -0.96
N ARG A 156 -4.76 20.75 -0.79
CA ARG A 156 -5.38 21.49 -1.88
C ARG A 156 -4.40 22.47 -2.54
N ILE A 157 -3.67 23.24 -1.73
CA ILE A 157 -2.65 24.17 -2.24
C ILE A 157 -1.52 23.43 -2.96
N LYS A 158 -1.04 22.33 -2.38
CA LYS A 158 -0.04 21.47 -3.03
C LYS A 158 -0.52 20.99 -4.40
N ASN A 159 -1.75 20.54 -4.47
CA ASN A 159 -2.30 20.00 -5.70
C ASN A 159 -2.46 21.09 -6.77
N ILE A 160 -2.95 22.29 -6.40
CA ILE A 160 -3.01 23.46 -7.27
C ILE A 160 -1.60 23.84 -7.75
N PHE A 161 -0.64 23.93 -6.86
CA PHE A 161 0.75 24.24 -7.19
C PHE A 161 1.33 23.25 -8.19
N LEU A 162 1.15 21.94 -7.95
CA LEU A 162 1.65 20.89 -8.82
C LEU A 162 0.93 20.86 -10.18
N SER A 163 -0.36 21.20 -10.22
CA SER A 163 -1.13 21.27 -11.47
C SER A 163 -0.68 22.43 -12.38
N TRP A 164 -0.27 23.54 -11.79
CA TRP A 164 0.22 24.71 -12.56
C TRP A 164 1.68 24.57 -12.97
N CYS A 165 2.46 23.89 -12.17
CA CYS A 165 3.87 23.66 -12.46
C CYS A 165 4.05 22.45 -13.39
N ASN A 166 4.00 22.67 -14.69
CA ASN A 166 4.20 21.62 -15.71
C ASN A 166 5.68 21.17 -15.80
N ASN A 167 6.37 21.09 -14.65
CA ASN A 167 7.81 20.86 -14.56
C ASN A 167 8.12 19.64 -13.72
N LYS A 168 8.99 18.74 -14.22
CA LYS A 168 9.49 17.56 -13.49
C LYS A 168 10.07 17.88 -12.11
N ASN A 169 10.47 19.13 -11.86
CA ASN A 169 11.01 19.59 -10.58
C ASN A 169 9.98 20.22 -9.63
N ALA A 170 8.71 20.32 -10.00
CA ALA A 170 7.68 20.95 -9.17
C ALA A 170 7.55 20.30 -7.79
N LEU A 171 7.59 18.97 -7.73
CA LEU A 171 7.53 18.24 -6.46
C LEU A 171 8.75 18.51 -5.57
N ASN A 172 9.93 18.61 -6.16
CA ASN A 172 11.16 18.94 -5.41
C ASN A 172 11.09 20.38 -4.86
N LYS A 173 10.61 21.32 -5.66
CA LYS A 173 10.40 22.72 -5.22
C LYS A 173 9.36 22.78 -4.09
N TRP A 174 8.25 22.08 -4.21
CA TRP A 174 7.28 21.97 -3.14
C TRP A 174 7.90 21.41 -1.86
N ASN A 175 8.60 20.28 -1.96
CA ASN A 175 9.25 19.64 -0.82
C ASN A 175 10.29 20.56 -0.15
N SER A 176 11.05 21.32 -0.94
CA SER A 176 12.00 22.30 -0.40
C SER A 176 11.30 23.46 0.32
N LEU A 177 10.15 23.89 -0.19
CA LEU A 177 9.36 24.96 0.39
C LEU A 177 8.76 24.57 1.75
N ILE A 178 8.30 23.32 1.86
CA ILE A 178 7.68 22.84 3.10
C ILE A 178 8.64 22.14 4.06
N SER A 179 9.88 21.87 3.65
CA SER A 179 10.86 21.14 4.46
C SER A 179 11.15 21.76 5.84
N PRO A 180 11.11 23.10 6.02
CA PRO A 180 11.27 23.74 7.32
C PRO A 180 10.05 23.59 8.24
N LEU A 181 8.89 23.20 7.70
CA LEU A 181 7.63 23.09 8.43
C LEU A 181 7.35 21.63 8.75
N ASP A 182 6.95 21.31 9.96
CA ASP A 182 6.34 20.01 10.25
C ASP A 182 4.87 20.00 9.73
N GLN A 183 4.26 18.81 9.68
CA GLN A 183 2.91 18.67 9.12
C GLN A 183 1.84 19.44 9.94
N ASP A 184 2.02 19.54 11.25
CA ASP A 184 1.05 20.21 12.12
C ASP A 184 1.15 21.74 11.98
N ASN A 185 2.36 22.25 11.77
CA ASN A 185 2.60 23.66 11.47
C ASN A 185 2.22 24.02 10.02
N LEU A 186 2.32 23.08 9.07
CA LEU A 186 1.89 23.28 7.70
C LEU A 186 0.37 23.53 7.61
N VAL A 187 -0.42 22.77 8.34
CA VAL A 187 -1.88 22.97 8.38
C VAL A 187 -2.19 24.33 9.01
N LYS A 188 -1.56 24.70 10.11
CA LYS A 188 -1.74 26.01 10.77
C LYS A 188 -1.27 27.18 9.92
N PHE A 189 -0.27 27.00 9.07
CA PHE A 189 0.22 28.06 8.18
C PHE A 189 -0.78 28.40 7.07
N PHE A 190 -1.60 27.43 6.64
CA PHE A 190 -2.58 27.62 5.57
C PHE A 190 -4.03 27.77 6.06
N THR A 191 -4.29 27.74 7.35
CA THR A 191 -5.58 28.11 7.97
C THR A 191 -5.57 29.51 8.53
#